data_eda156d84cf70f94506bf91c19149b36
#
_entry.id   eda156d84cf70f94506bf91c19149b36
#
_cell.length_a   1.000
_cell.length_b   1.000
_cell.length_c   1.000
_cell.angle_alpha   90.00
_cell.angle_beta   90.00
_cell.angle_gamma   90.00
#
_symmetry.space_group_name_H-M   'P 1'
#
loop_
_entity.id
_entity.type
_entity.pdbx_description
1 polymer ?
#
loop_
_entity_poly.entity_id
_entity_poly.type
_entity_poly.pdbx_seq_one_letter_code
_entity_poly.pdbx_strand_id
1 'polypeptide(L)'
;MLGNLLFDASSLIYALKLRNLKLLYDNYTQWLAVYEVINALWKEASLIGSISFQEALKLVKIFTEVVEFMKVLSPHPYESDILTMANKLKVSVYDASYVVLAREKGLLLVTEDDRLRIKAKSLVKTISLNDIL
;
A
#
# COMPACT_ATOMS: atom_id res chain seq x y z
N MET A 1 4.45 -13.00 -12.29
CA MET A 1 3.25 -13.69 -12.42
C MET A 1 2.06 -12.88 -12.01
N LEU A 2 2.15 -12.13 -11.06
CA LEU A 2 0.98 -11.52 -10.50
C LEU A 2 0.91 -10.04 -10.85
N GLY A 3 0.74 -9.71 -12.12
CA GLY A 3 0.59 -8.33 -12.55
C GLY A 3 -0.71 -7.64 -12.12
N ASN A 4 -1.44 -8.21 -11.14
CA ASN A 4 -2.74 -7.72 -10.71
C ASN A 4 -2.81 -7.44 -9.19
N LEU A 5 -1.68 -7.19 -8.55
CA LEU A 5 -1.62 -6.88 -7.12
C LEU A 5 -1.57 -5.37 -6.91
N LEU A 6 -2.35 -4.88 -5.96
CA LEU A 6 -2.30 -3.49 -5.50
C LEU A 6 -1.77 -3.48 -4.06
N PHE A 7 -0.60 -2.90 -3.87
CA PHE A 7 0.06 -2.82 -2.56
C PHE A 7 -0.28 -1.49 -1.88
N ASP A 8 -0.73 -1.57 -0.64
CA ASP A 8 -0.86 -0.38 0.19
C ASP A 8 0.48 -0.08 0.89
N ALA A 9 0.54 1.01 1.65
CA ALA A 9 1.79 1.39 2.32
C ALA A 9 2.27 0.34 3.31
N SER A 10 1.36 -0.31 4.04
CA SER A 10 1.74 -1.31 5.05
C SER A 10 2.44 -2.50 4.42
N SER A 11 1.94 -2.99 3.30
CA SER A 11 2.55 -4.12 2.60
C SER A 11 3.85 -3.73 1.91
N LEU A 12 3.93 -2.50 1.36
CA LEU A 12 5.17 -1.98 0.78
C LEU A 12 6.28 -1.90 1.82
N ILE A 13 5.98 -1.36 3.01
CA ILE A 13 6.96 -1.26 4.10
C ILE A 13 7.43 -2.64 4.51
N TYR A 14 6.52 -3.59 4.63
CA TYR A 14 6.86 -4.96 4.99
C TYR A 14 7.79 -5.60 3.94
N ALA A 15 7.47 -5.44 2.67
CA ALA A 15 8.31 -5.95 1.58
C ALA A 15 9.71 -5.31 1.59
N LEU A 16 9.77 -4.00 1.84
CA LEU A 16 11.05 -3.29 1.93
C LEU A 16 11.91 -3.83 3.07
N LYS A 17 11.31 -4.06 4.24
CA LYS A 17 12.02 -4.58 5.40
C LYS A 17 12.51 -6.01 5.18
N LEU A 18 11.72 -6.83 4.50
CA LEU A 18 12.10 -8.19 4.17
C LEU A 18 13.10 -8.27 3.01
N ARG A 19 13.34 -7.16 2.33
CA ARG A 19 14.16 -7.10 1.12
C ARG A 19 13.64 -8.02 0.01
N ASN A 20 12.34 -8.30 0.01
CA ASN A 20 11.69 -9.09 -1.02
C ASN A 20 11.00 -8.13 -2.01
N LEU A 21 11.78 -7.65 -2.99
CA LEU A 21 11.36 -6.55 -3.86
C LEU A 21 10.80 -7.03 -5.20
N LYS A 22 11.19 -8.21 -5.65
CA LYS A 22 10.80 -8.70 -6.99
C LYS A 22 9.29 -8.82 -7.15
N LEU A 23 8.57 -9.19 -6.09
CA LEU A 23 7.12 -9.34 -6.17
C LEU A 23 6.39 -7.99 -6.35
N LEU A 24 7.08 -6.88 -6.14
CA LEU A 24 6.51 -5.55 -6.34
C LEU A 24 6.54 -5.13 -7.82
N TYR A 25 7.50 -5.65 -8.58
CA TYR A 25 7.71 -5.23 -9.97
C TYR A 25 6.49 -5.58 -10.83
N ASP A 26 6.11 -4.64 -11.70
CA ASP A 26 4.97 -4.72 -12.61
C ASP A 26 3.60 -4.79 -11.92
N ASN A 27 3.58 -4.71 -10.61
CA ASN A 27 2.36 -4.60 -9.82
C ASN A 27 2.03 -3.13 -9.52
N TYR A 28 0.98 -2.90 -8.76
CA TYR A 28 0.38 -1.59 -8.60
C TYR A 28 0.54 -1.05 -7.19
N THR A 29 0.63 0.27 -7.10
CA THR A 29 0.39 1.04 -5.89
C THR A 29 -0.28 2.34 -6.31
N GLN A 30 -0.40 3.30 -5.40
CA GLN A 30 -0.92 4.63 -5.75
C GLN A 30 -0.01 5.71 -5.17
N TRP A 31 -0.13 6.94 -5.67
CA TRP A 31 0.71 8.05 -5.23
C TRP A 31 0.60 8.34 -3.73
N LEU A 32 -0.56 8.08 -3.12
CA LEU A 32 -0.74 8.21 -1.68
C LEU A 32 0.27 7.35 -0.91
N ALA A 33 0.55 6.14 -1.39
CA ALA A 33 1.48 5.23 -0.73
C ALA A 33 2.88 5.81 -0.61
N VAL A 34 3.29 6.63 -1.57
CA VAL A 34 4.62 7.28 -1.54
C VAL A 34 4.76 8.11 -0.26
N TYR A 35 3.76 8.94 0.04
CA TYR A 35 3.77 9.75 1.26
C TYR A 35 3.63 8.89 2.50
N GLU A 36 2.76 7.91 2.47
CA GLU A 36 2.52 7.06 3.63
C GLU A 36 3.75 6.25 4.02
N VAL A 37 4.47 5.71 3.03
CA VAL A 37 5.71 4.96 3.28
C VAL A 37 6.78 5.87 3.89
N ILE A 38 6.99 7.03 3.30
CA ILE A 38 8.00 8.00 3.82
C ILE A 38 7.63 8.42 5.23
N ASN A 39 6.34 8.71 5.47
CA ASN A 39 5.87 9.14 6.78
C ASN A 39 6.05 8.06 7.83
N ALA A 40 5.76 6.81 7.50
CA ALA A 40 5.93 5.69 8.43
C ALA A 40 7.41 5.48 8.79
N LEU A 41 8.30 5.59 7.82
CA LEU A 41 9.75 5.48 8.07
C LEU A 41 10.26 6.66 8.92
N TRP A 42 9.73 7.85 8.69
CA TRP A 42 10.02 9.01 9.52
C TRP A 42 9.61 8.77 10.99
N LYS A 43 8.41 8.24 11.20
CA LYS A 43 7.94 7.95 12.56
C LYS A 43 8.84 6.93 13.25
N GLU A 44 9.23 5.86 12.56
CA GLU A 44 10.10 4.85 13.14
C GLU A 44 11.48 5.40 13.50
N ALA A 45 12.04 6.25 12.67
CA ALA A 45 13.37 6.81 12.90
C ALA A 45 13.36 7.98 13.91
N SER A 46 12.37 8.88 13.80
CA SER A 46 12.40 10.16 14.51
C SER A 46 11.53 10.22 15.75
N LEU A 47 10.47 9.40 15.84
CA LEU A 47 9.56 9.40 16.98
C LEU A 47 9.72 8.16 17.85
N ILE A 48 9.81 6.99 17.26
CA ILE A 48 9.90 5.72 17.97
C ILE A 48 11.36 5.34 18.25
N GLY A 49 12.24 5.61 17.30
CA GLY A 49 13.65 5.25 17.40
C GLY A 49 13.93 3.77 17.14
N SER A 50 13.01 3.05 16.49
CA SER A 50 13.19 1.64 16.19
C SER A 50 14.20 1.38 15.07
N ILE A 51 14.45 2.37 14.24
CA ILE A 51 15.51 2.34 13.22
C ILE A 51 16.26 3.68 13.26
N SER A 52 17.51 3.69 12.75
CA SER A 52 18.26 4.91 12.61
C SER A 52 17.75 5.74 11.43
N PHE A 53 18.05 7.03 11.43
CA PHE A 53 17.73 7.88 10.29
C PHE A 53 18.45 7.40 9.02
N GLN A 54 19.68 6.89 9.17
CA GLN A 54 20.44 6.36 8.03
C GLN A 54 19.78 5.13 7.43
N GLU A 55 19.21 4.26 8.26
CA GLU A 55 18.44 3.12 7.77
C GLU A 55 17.17 3.57 7.07
N ALA A 56 16.47 4.56 7.61
CA ALA A 56 15.29 5.12 6.98
C ALA A 56 15.63 5.67 5.60
N LEU A 57 16.72 6.41 5.46
CA LEU A 57 17.19 6.92 4.17
C LEU A 57 17.49 5.80 3.19
N LYS A 58 18.13 4.73 3.65
CA LYS A 58 18.40 3.56 2.81
C LYS A 58 17.12 2.95 2.27
N LEU A 59 16.13 2.76 3.14
CA LEU A 59 14.85 2.16 2.75
C LEU A 59 14.10 3.06 1.75
N VAL A 60 14.13 4.38 1.96
CA VAL A 60 13.52 5.33 1.03
C VAL A 60 14.21 5.29 -0.33
N LYS A 61 15.53 5.18 -0.37
CA LYS A 61 16.26 5.06 -1.65
C LYS A 61 15.88 3.80 -2.40
N ILE A 62 15.78 2.68 -1.70
CA ILE A 62 15.34 1.41 -2.29
C ILE A 62 13.91 1.56 -2.83
N PHE A 63 13.04 2.16 -2.03
CA PHE A 63 11.66 2.39 -2.43
C PHE A 63 11.55 3.27 -3.68
N THR A 64 12.36 4.32 -3.77
CA THR A 64 12.41 5.20 -4.94
C THR A 64 12.72 4.39 -6.22
N GLU A 65 13.68 3.48 -6.14
CA GLU A 65 14.04 2.63 -7.27
C GLU A 65 12.92 1.64 -7.62
N VAL A 66 12.30 1.03 -6.60
CA VAL A 66 11.23 0.05 -6.79
C VAL A 66 10.00 0.68 -7.46
N VAL A 67 9.62 1.88 -7.05
CA VAL A 67 8.45 2.59 -7.60
C VAL A 67 8.57 2.77 -9.10
N GLU A 68 9.78 2.94 -9.62
CA GLU A 68 10.00 3.09 -11.07
C GLU A 68 9.57 1.85 -11.87
N PHE A 69 9.53 0.68 -11.21
CA PHE A 69 9.12 -0.58 -11.83
C PHE A 69 7.69 -0.97 -11.47
N MET A 70 6.96 -0.09 -10.79
CA MET A 70 5.57 -0.32 -10.42
C MET A 70 4.64 0.57 -11.25
N LYS A 71 3.38 0.18 -11.31
CA LYS A 71 2.32 0.99 -11.93
C LYS A 71 1.68 1.80 -10.81
N VAL A 72 1.84 3.13 -10.86
CA VAL A 72 1.38 4.01 -9.80
C VAL A 72 0.09 4.69 -10.21
N LEU A 73 -0.99 4.37 -9.50
CA LEU A 73 -2.33 4.85 -9.80
C LEU A 73 -2.62 6.20 -9.15
N SER A 74 -3.56 6.92 -9.76
CA SER A 74 -4.15 8.13 -9.20
C SER A 74 -5.54 7.80 -8.65
N PRO A 75 -5.98 8.45 -7.57
CA PRO A 75 -7.36 8.30 -7.09
C PRO A 75 -8.38 8.99 -8.01
N HIS A 76 -7.93 9.89 -8.88
CA HIS A 76 -8.79 10.56 -9.83
C HIS A 76 -9.13 9.62 -10.99
N PRO A 77 -10.40 9.49 -11.45
CA PRO A 77 -11.57 10.32 -11.12
C PRO A 77 -12.55 9.67 -10.13
N TYR A 78 -12.08 8.94 -9.14
CA TYR A 78 -12.93 8.15 -8.25
C TYR A 78 -13.24 8.83 -6.92
N GLU A 79 -13.13 10.17 -6.86
CA GLU A 79 -13.25 10.93 -5.62
C GLU A 79 -14.58 10.68 -4.89
N SER A 80 -15.69 10.73 -5.64
CA SER A 80 -17.02 10.48 -5.04
C SER A 80 -17.16 9.05 -4.53
N ASP A 81 -16.64 8.09 -5.28
CA ASP A 81 -16.68 6.68 -4.88
C ASP A 81 -15.86 6.43 -3.63
N ILE A 82 -14.74 7.11 -3.50
CA ILE A 82 -13.86 7.00 -2.34
C ILE A 82 -14.59 7.51 -1.08
N LEU A 83 -15.23 8.68 -1.18
CA LEU A 83 -15.99 9.20 -0.04
C LEU A 83 -17.13 8.26 0.36
N THR A 84 -17.86 7.75 -0.63
CA THR A 84 -18.95 6.82 -0.41
C THR A 84 -18.45 5.52 0.25
N MET A 85 -17.33 5.00 -0.22
CA MET A 85 -16.74 3.78 0.35
C MET A 85 -16.27 4.00 1.78
N ALA A 86 -15.64 5.13 2.07
CA ALA A 86 -15.22 5.48 3.43
C ALA A 86 -16.40 5.51 4.38
N ASN A 87 -17.50 6.11 3.95
CA ASN A 87 -18.73 6.16 4.74
C ASN A 87 -19.34 4.77 4.95
N LYS A 88 -19.36 3.96 3.91
CA LYS A 88 -19.91 2.60 3.96
C LYS A 88 -19.13 1.69 4.88
N LEU A 89 -17.82 1.69 4.77
CA LEU A 89 -16.95 0.78 5.52
C LEU A 89 -16.51 1.33 6.87
N LYS A 90 -16.75 2.61 7.14
CA LYS A 90 -16.28 3.30 8.35
C LYS A 90 -14.75 3.20 8.47
N VAL A 91 -14.08 3.52 7.37
CA VAL A 91 -12.63 3.63 7.29
C VAL A 91 -12.26 5.03 6.82
N SER A 92 -10.98 5.38 6.92
CA SER A 92 -10.50 6.65 6.39
C SER A 92 -10.65 6.70 4.86
N VAL A 93 -10.66 7.90 4.30
CA VAL A 93 -10.65 8.04 2.84
C VAL A 93 -9.37 7.45 2.24
N TYR A 94 -8.28 7.45 3.01
CA TYR A 94 -7.01 6.86 2.57
C TYR A 94 -7.17 5.35 2.35
N ASP A 95 -7.69 4.64 3.34
CA ASP A 95 -7.95 3.21 3.20
C ASP A 95 -9.01 2.91 2.14
N ALA A 96 -10.07 3.73 2.11
CA ALA A 96 -11.14 3.59 1.12
C ALA A 96 -10.60 3.73 -0.31
N SER A 97 -9.60 4.58 -0.52
CA SER A 97 -9.03 4.78 -1.86
C SER A 97 -8.41 3.49 -2.41
N TYR A 98 -7.74 2.72 -1.58
CA TYR A 98 -7.19 1.43 -2.01
C TYR A 98 -8.30 0.44 -2.38
N VAL A 99 -9.36 0.40 -1.60
CA VAL A 99 -10.50 -0.50 -1.88
C VAL A 99 -11.17 -0.13 -3.21
N VAL A 100 -11.42 1.15 -3.43
CA VAL A 100 -12.03 1.63 -4.68
C VAL A 100 -11.13 1.34 -5.88
N LEU A 101 -9.84 1.63 -5.77
CA LEU A 101 -8.90 1.38 -6.87
C LEU A 101 -8.80 -0.12 -7.17
N ALA A 102 -8.76 -0.96 -6.14
CA ALA A 102 -8.74 -2.42 -6.34
C ALA A 102 -10.00 -2.88 -7.07
N ARG A 103 -11.17 -2.40 -6.65
CA ARG A 103 -12.45 -2.75 -7.29
C ARG A 103 -12.49 -2.30 -8.75
N GLU A 104 -12.17 -1.04 -8.99
CA GLU A 104 -12.30 -0.45 -10.33
C GLU A 104 -11.29 -1.00 -11.33
N LYS A 105 -10.11 -1.39 -10.85
CA LYS A 105 -9.05 -1.93 -11.72
C LYS A 105 -9.00 -3.46 -11.73
N GLY A 106 -9.88 -4.11 -10.96
CA GLY A 106 -9.88 -5.58 -10.88
C GLY A 106 -8.62 -6.14 -10.25
N LEU A 107 -8.13 -5.51 -9.19
CA LEU A 107 -6.87 -5.87 -8.54
C LEU A 107 -7.11 -6.56 -7.21
N LEU A 108 -6.13 -7.38 -6.81
CA LEU A 108 -6.08 -8.01 -5.51
C LEU A 108 -5.38 -7.04 -4.55
N LEU A 109 -6.05 -6.64 -3.49
CA LEU A 109 -5.46 -5.70 -2.52
C LEU A 109 -4.56 -6.44 -1.54
N VAL A 110 -3.30 -6.03 -1.49
CA VAL A 110 -2.31 -6.56 -0.54
C VAL A 110 -2.12 -5.56 0.58
N THR A 111 -2.51 -5.95 1.78
CA THR A 111 -2.41 -5.09 2.97
C THR A 111 -2.09 -5.92 4.20
N GLU A 112 -1.33 -5.34 5.14
CA GLU A 112 -1.05 -5.94 6.43
C GLU A 112 -2.06 -5.49 7.50
N ASP A 113 -3.02 -4.63 7.14
CA ASP A 113 -4.04 -4.15 8.06
C ASP A 113 -5.20 -5.16 8.14
N ASP A 114 -5.27 -5.92 9.25
CA ASP A 114 -6.31 -6.92 9.48
C ASP A 114 -7.70 -6.33 9.47
N ARG A 115 -7.87 -5.13 10.03
CA ARG A 115 -9.17 -4.46 10.09
C ARG A 115 -9.66 -4.12 8.69
N LEU A 116 -8.77 -3.61 7.85
CA LEU A 116 -9.12 -3.28 6.47
C LEU A 116 -9.49 -4.54 5.69
N ARG A 117 -8.72 -5.63 5.85
CA ARG A 117 -9.04 -6.90 5.20
C ARG A 117 -10.44 -7.38 5.57
N ILE A 118 -10.77 -7.35 6.85
CA ILE A 118 -12.08 -7.79 7.33
C ILE A 118 -13.20 -6.92 6.75
N LYS A 119 -13.04 -5.61 6.78
CA LYS A 119 -14.07 -4.68 6.31
C LYS A 119 -14.28 -4.73 4.80
N ALA A 120 -13.23 -4.96 4.04
CA ALA A 120 -13.26 -4.90 2.58
C ALA A 120 -13.51 -6.26 1.90
N LYS A 121 -13.45 -7.37 2.63
CA LYS A 121 -13.43 -8.71 2.03
C LYS A 121 -14.66 -9.06 1.18
N SER A 122 -15.79 -8.44 1.44
CA SER A 122 -17.02 -8.67 0.66
C SER A 122 -17.03 -7.88 -0.66
N LEU A 123 -16.12 -6.94 -0.83
CA LEU A 123 -16.08 -6.02 -1.97
C LEU A 123 -14.92 -6.29 -2.91
N VAL A 124 -13.75 -6.59 -2.35
CA VAL A 124 -12.54 -6.89 -3.12
C VAL A 124 -11.80 -8.04 -2.43
N LYS A 125 -11.02 -8.76 -3.20
CA LYS A 125 -10.13 -9.78 -2.62
C LYS A 125 -8.97 -9.08 -1.93
N THR A 126 -8.70 -9.50 -0.71
CA THR A 126 -7.60 -8.95 0.09
C THR A 126 -6.73 -10.07 0.61
N ILE A 127 -5.43 -9.84 0.62
CA ILE A 127 -4.44 -10.79 1.14
C ILE A 127 -3.37 -10.05 1.92
N SER A 128 -2.67 -10.79 2.77
CA SER A 128 -1.43 -10.35 3.40
C SER A 128 -0.25 -10.68 2.49
N LEU A 129 0.84 -9.94 2.64
CA LEU A 129 2.08 -10.22 1.93
C LEU A 129 2.54 -11.67 2.19
N ASN A 130 2.38 -12.17 3.41
CA ASN A 130 2.77 -13.54 3.76
C ASN A 130 2.05 -14.60 2.92
N ASP A 131 0.88 -14.29 2.41
CA ASP A 131 0.11 -15.23 1.59
C ASP A 131 0.72 -15.46 0.21
N ILE A 132 1.64 -14.60 -0.21
CA ILE A 132 2.26 -14.64 -1.54
C ILE A 132 3.79 -14.72 -1.50
N LEU A 133 4.37 -14.83 -0.32
CA LEU A 133 5.82 -15.02 -0.17
C LEU A 133 6.24 -16.44 -0.49
#